data_0322fcfe80ebd95cf4284c6d2443efc3
#
_entry.id   0322fcfe80ebd95cf4284c6d2443efc3
#
_cell.length_a   1.000
_cell.length_b   1.000
_cell.length_c   1.000
_cell.angle_alpha   90.00
_cell.angle_beta   90.00
_cell.angle_gamma   90.00
#
_symmetry.space_group_name_H-M   'P 1'
#
loop_
_entity.id
_entity.type
_entity.pdbx_description
1 polymer ?
#
loop_
_entity_poly.entity_id
_entity_poly.type
_entity_poly.pdbx_seq_one_letter_code
_entity_poly.pdbx_strand_id
1 'polypeptide(L)' 'MDPMEVTRLIQEGLESAEVDVRSDDGSHFAALVVSDEFEGMRPLQRHQLVYKALGERVGREIHALTIRALTRAEYAAGG' A
#
# COMPACT_ATOMS: atom_id res chain seq x y z
N MET A 1 -3.47 -8.17 12.77
CA MET A 1 -2.69 -6.92 12.68
C MET A 1 -3.63 -5.73 12.48
N ASP A 2 -3.34 -4.62 13.08
CA ASP A 2 -4.17 -3.42 12.96
C ASP A 2 -3.91 -2.71 11.63
N PRO A 3 -4.95 -2.26 10.91
CA PRO A 3 -4.75 -1.46 9.69
C PRO A 3 -3.88 -0.22 9.88
N MET A 4 -3.89 0.38 11.07
CA MET A 4 -3.04 1.53 11.38
C MET A 4 -1.55 1.17 11.38
N GLU A 5 -1.20 -0.05 11.80
CA GLU A 5 0.18 -0.52 11.72
C GLU A 5 0.62 -0.74 10.28
N VAL A 6 -0.26 -1.30 9.45
CA VAL A 6 0.01 -1.50 8.03
C VAL A 6 0.24 -0.14 7.37
N THR A 7 -0.63 0.84 7.68
CA THR A 7 -0.50 2.22 7.19
C THR A 7 0.87 2.79 7.54
N ARG A 8 1.26 2.68 8.81
CA ARG A 8 2.53 3.23 9.29
C ARG A 8 3.73 2.60 8.58
N LEU A 9 3.70 1.29 8.41
CA LEU A 9 4.79 0.57 7.73
C LEU A 9 4.93 1.00 6.27
N ILE A 10 3.82 1.16 5.57
CA ILE A 10 3.84 1.61 4.18
C ILE A 10 4.40 3.04 4.12
N GLN A 11 3.97 3.93 5.02
CA GLN A 11 4.44 5.31 5.05
C GLN A 11 5.91 5.43 5.39
N GLU A 12 6.44 4.54 6.23
CA GLU A 12 7.88 4.50 6.52
C GLU A 12 8.71 4.18 5.29
N GLY A 13 8.20 3.31 4.40
CA GLY A 13 8.87 2.95 3.16
C GLY A 13 8.61 3.91 2.01
N LEU A 14 7.51 4.65 2.05
CA LEU A 14 7.06 5.58 1.02
C LEU A 14 6.64 6.88 1.71
N GLU A 15 7.62 7.70 2.09
CA GLU A 15 7.42 8.82 3.02
C GLU A 15 6.37 9.83 2.56
N SER A 16 6.28 10.09 1.26
CA SER A 16 5.33 11.07 0.73
C SER A 16 3.96 10.47 0.40
N ALA A 17 3.74 9.19 0.67
CA ALA A 17 2.52 8.52 0.29
C ALA A 17 1.35 8.88 1.22
N GLU A 18 0.18 9.01 0.61
CA GLU A 18 -1.09 8.98 1.32
C GLU A 18 -1.60 7.55 1.30
N VAL A 19 -1.93 7.00 2.46
CA VAL A 19 -2.25 5.58 2.60
C VAL A 19 -3.57 5.41 3.33
N ASP A 20 -4.46 4.59 2.75
CA ASP A 20 -5.70 4.20 3.38
C ASP A 20 -5.77 2.67 3.37
N VAL A 21 -5.73 2.07 4.56
CA VAL A 21 -5.75 0.62 4.71
C VAL A 21 -7.01 0.23 5.47
N ARG A 22 -7.71 -0.79 4.95
CA ARG A 22 -8.93 -1.31 5.55
C ARG A 22 -8.85 -2.82 5.73
N SER A 23 -9.47 -3.30 6.79
CA SER A 23 -9.59 -4.73 7.06
C SER A 23 -10.79 -4.97 7.98
N ASP A 24 -11.56 -6.01 7.69
CA ASP A 24 -12.70 -6.42 8.53
C ASP A 24 -12.29 -7.46 9.58
N ASP A 25 -11.22 -8.20 9.35
CA ASP A 25 -10.84 -9.34 10.19
C ASP A 25 -9.39 -9.26 10.74
N GLY A 26 -8.63 -8.25 10.37
CA GLY A 26 -7.25 -8.10 10.80
C GLY A 26 -6.25 -9.04 10.11
N SER A 27 -6.68 -9.76 9.07
CA SER A 27 -5.85 -10.70 8.31
C SER A 27 -5.83 -10.40 6.82
N HIS A 28 -6.96 -9.95 6.27
CA HIS A 28 -7.14 -9.61 4.86
C HIS A 28 -7.27 -8.10 4.75
N PHE A 29 -6.39 -7.49 3.95
CA PHE A 29 -6.26 -6.03 3.90
C PHE A 29 -6.46 -5.50 2.49
N ALA A 30 -7.05 -4.31 2.40
CA ALA A 30 -7.12 -3.53 1.17
C ALA A 30 -6.41 -2.21 1.41
N ALA A 31 -5.39 -1.93 0.62
CA ALA A 31 -4.57 -0.73 0.75
C ALA A 31 -4.67 0.14 -0.50
N LEU A 32 -5.03 1.40 -0.30
CA LEU A 32 -4.90 2.45 -1.31
C LEU A 32 -3.65 3.24 -0.97
N VAL A 33 -2.71 3.30 -1.90
CA VAL A 33 -1.45 4.02 -1.73
C VAL A 33 -1.30 5.04 -2.85
N VAL A 34 -1.26 6.31 -2.50
CA VAL A 34 -1.15 7.40 -3.48
C VAL A 34 0.19 8.09 -3.26
N SER A 35 1.06 8.05 -4.26
CA SER A 35 2.39 8.63 -4.18
C SER A 35 2.93 8.98 -5.56
N ASP A 36 3.58 10.13 -5.67
CA ASP A 36 4.26 10.53 -6.90
C ASP A 36 5.53 9.71 -7.15
N GLU A 37 6.00 8.95 -6.17
CA GLU A 37 7.09 7.98 -6.38
C GLU A 37 6.71 6.91 -7.41
N PHE A 38 5.42 6.68 -7.62
CA PHE A 38 4.94 5.71 -8.61
C PHE A 38 4.99 6.23 -10.05
N GLU A 39 5.32 7.49 -10.26
CA GLU A 39 5.39 8.08 -11.59
C GLU A 39 6.37 7.30 -12.48
N GLY A 40 5.90 6.91 -13.67
CA GLY A 40 6.71 6.12 -14.60
C GLY A 40 6.87 4.65 -14.26
N MET A 41 6.30 4.20 -13.13
CA MET A 41 6.38 2.80 -12.73
C MET A 41 5.15 2.01 -13.18
N ARG A 42 5.39 0.77 -13.59
CA ARG A 42 4.32 -0.17 -13.92
C ARG A 42 3.65 -0.69 -12.64
N PRO A 43 2.41 -1.20 -12.71
CA PRO A 43 1.70 -1.69 -11.52
C PRO A 43 2.49 -2.71 -10.70
N LEU A 44 3.17 -3.65 -11.35
CA LEU A 44 3.96 -4.65 -10.64
C LEU A 44 5.08 -4.01 -9.81
N GLN A 45 5.78 -3.03 -10.39
CA GLN A 45 6.85 -2.31 -9.70
C GLN A 45 6.33 -1.55 -8.49
N ARG A 46 5.15 -0.93 -8.63
CA ARG A 46 4.49 -0.20 -7.53
C ARG A 46 4.15 -1.15 -6.39
N HIS A 47 3.58 -2.31 -6.71
CA HIS A 47 3.22 -3.32 -5.72
C HIS A 47 4.46 -3.85 -5.01
N GLN A 48 5.57 -4.03 -5.73
CA GLN A 48 6.83 -4.48 -5.14
C GLN A 48 7.36 -3.49 -4.10
N LEU A 49 7.21 -2.19 -4.33
CA LEU A 49 7.58 -1.18 -3.34
C LEU A 49 6.76 -1.30 -2.06
N VAL A 50 5.46 -1.52 -2.20
CA VAL A 50 4.57 -1.71 -1.03
C VAL A 50 4.95 -2.99 -0.28
N TYR A 51 5.16 -4.09 -0.99
CA TYR A 51 5.58 -5.34 -0.37
C TYR A 51 6.92 -5.18 0.36
N LYS A 52 7.86 -4.46 -0.23
CA LYS A 52 9.15 -4.20 0.40
C LYS A 52 8.99 -3.45 1.72
N ALA A 53 8.09 -2.47 1.77
CA ALA A 53 7.81 -1.72 2.99
C ALA A 53 7.25 -2.60 4.09
N LEU A 54 6.44 -3.59 3.74
CA LEU A 54 5.81 -4.50 4.69
C LEU A 54 6.72 -5.67 5.09
N GLY A 55 7.66 -6.04 4.23
CA GLY A 55 8.64 -7.08 4.51
C GLY A 55 8.02 -8.45 4.76
N GLU A 56 8.51 -9.14 5.78
CA GLU A 56 8.11 -10.52 6.09
C GLU A 56 6.69 -10.65 6.65
N ARG A 57 6.02 -9.55 6.94
CA ARG A 57 4.67 -9.58 7.51
C ARG A 57 3.64 -10.09 6.53
N VAL A 58 3.89 -9.93 5.23
CA VAL A 58 3.04 -10.48 4.18
C VAL A 58 3.23 -12.00 4.16
N GLY A 59 2.13 -12.73 4.28
CA GLY A 59 2.15 -14.19 4.43
C GLY A 59 2.19 -14.67 5.87
N ARG A 60 2.35 -13.74 6.82
CA ARG A 60 2.29 -14.03 8.27
C ARG A 60 1.08 -13.33 8.86
N GLU A 61 1.28 -12.14 9.49
CA GLU A 61 0.20 -11.36 10.07
C GLU A 61 -0.74 -10.80 9.00
N ILE A 62 -0.21 -10.54 7.80
CA ILE A 62 -0.99 -10.10 6.65
C ILE A 62 -1.22 -11.31 5.74
N HIS A 63 -2.39 -11.92 5.86
CA HIS A 63 -2.74 -13.12 5.10
C HIS A 63 -2.96 -12.82 3.62
N ALA A 64 -3.66 -11.73 3.33
CA ALA A 64 -3.94 -11.29 1.96
C ALA A 64 -3.92 -9.77 1.91
N LEU A 65 -3.42 -9.24 0.80
CA LEU A 65 -3.29 -7.80 0.59
C LEU A 65 -3.67 -7.45 -0.83
N THR A 66 -4.72 -6.63 -0.97
CA THR A 66 -5.10 -6.03 -2.24
C THR A 66 -4.54 -4.61 -2.26
N ILE A 67 -3.84 -4.25 -3.33
CA ILE A 67 -3.17 -2.95 -3.43
C ILE A 67 -3.71 -2.17 -4.62
N ARG A 68 -4.07 -0.91 -4.39
CA ARG A 68 -4.22 0.09 -5.44
C ARG A 68 -3.11 1.13 -5.24
N ALA A 69 -2.20 1.21 -6.19
CA ALA A 69 -1.04 2.09 -6.13
C ALA A 69 -1.12 3.11 -7.27
N LEU A 70 -1.38 4.36 -6.93
CA LEU A 70 -1.67 5.42 -7.89
C LEU A 70 -0.75 6.62 -7.66
N THR A 71 -0.44 7.35 -8.73
CA THR A 71 0.10 8.70 -8.57
C THR A 71 -1.03 9.66 -8.15
N ARG A 72 -0.67 10.85 -7.67
CA ARG A 72 -1.67 11.85 -7.32
C ARG A 72 -2.52 12.25 -8.52
N ALA A 73 -1.90 12.37 -9.69
CA ALA A 73 -2.61 12.70 -10.92
C ALA A 73 -3.62 11.62 -11.30
N GLU A 74 -3.23 10.35 -11.20
CA GLU A 74 -4.12 9.22 -11.47
C GLU A 74 -5.29 9.20 -10.49
N TYR A 75 -5.02 9.42 -9.22
CA TYR A 75 -6.07 9.44 -8.20
C TYR A 75 -7.05 10.59 -8.43
N ALA A 76 -6.54 11.77 -8.75
CA ALA A 76 -7.38 12.95 -9.04
C ALA A 76 -8.24 12.74 -10.28
N ALA A 77 -7.79 11.94 -11.25
CA ALA A 77 -8.53 11.60 -12.46
C ALA A 77 -9.58 10.50 -12.23
N GLY A 78 -9.77 10.05 -11.00
CA GLY A 78 -10.75 9.02 -10.68
C GLY A 78 -10.21 7.60 -10.81
N GLY A 79 -8.90 7.47 -10.87
CA GLY A 79 -8.20 6.19 -11.03
C GLY A 79 -8.21 5.28 -9.82
#